data_7c0f53683db629acdc48f979b4b9a413
#
_entry.id   7c0f53683db629acdc48f979b4b9a413
#
_cell.length_a   1.000
_cell.length_b   1.000
_cell.length_c   1.000
_cell.angle_alpha   90.00
_cell.angle_beta   90.00
_cell.angle_gamma   90.00
#
_symmetry.space_group_name_H-M   'P 1'
#
loop_
_entity.id
_entity.type
_entity.pdbx_description
1 polymer ?
#
loop_
_entity_poly.entity_id
_entity_poly.type
_entity_poly.pdbx_seq_one_letter_code
_entity_poly.pdbx_strand_id
1 'polypeptide(L)'
;MAAGTMSGEATMDRRLLAAAASGDAASMKQLALDPGVLLGTTPPGNTCLHVSCILEHEEFCRSILTLDQSPALVSAVNKDGETPLLAAVTRGHVSVASILLRYCRDQQLSQVILKQDKRGFNALHHAIRRGHTMLALELIEAEPALSKAVNKNDESPMFIAAMRNITDVCEKLLEIPYSAHSGTCGLNALHAAVRNGNAVIAKRIMELRPWLVRQQNENKFTPMHLAVSEKRIDVLKVLLEHDSSLGYLISPRLLCVAAIVGDVGVARELLKHCPDAPYCDPKGSTCLHIAVLCGHMEYVKFILGSQQLGQLVNMQNSRGETALHLAAKFKKVEMLSALRHRQDMDITVLNSAGKSANWELLHATNPAKPLISMADDISSPPEPSGGLPVHQETL
;
A
#
# COMPACT_ATOMS: atom_id res chain seq x y z
N MET A 1 -50.31 -10.67 -25.35
CA MET A 1 -49.48 -11.83 -24.95
C MET A 1 -48.09 -11.61 -25.51
N ALA A 2 -47.20 -11.10 -24.69
CA ALA A 2 -45.79 -10.94 -25.07
C ALA A 2 -45.05 -12.18 -24.57
N ALA A 3 -44.55 -12.99 -25.51
CA ALA A 3 -43.68 -14.12 -25.23
C ALA A 3 -42.33 -13.62 -24.76
N GLY A 4 -42.06 -13.72 -23.47
CA GLY A 4 -40.75 -13.50 -22.90
C GLY A 4 -39.83 -14.61 -23.40
N THR A 5 -38.87 -14.25 -24.24
CA THR A 5 -37.74 -15.10 -24.58
C THR A 5 -36.82 -15.20 -23.36
N MET A 6 -37.10 -16.23 -22.55
CA MET A 6 -36.12 -16.71 -21.57
C MET A 6 -34.97 -17.31 -22.34
N SER A 7 -33.84 -16.59 -22.48
CA SER A 7 -32.59 -17.17 -22.92
C SER A 7 -32.10 -18.12 -21.81
N GLY A 8 -32.51 -19.38 -21.88
CA GLY A 8 -32.04 -20.41 -20.99
C GLY A 8 -30.53 -20.61 -21.23
N GLU A 9 -29.72 -20.25 -20.26
CA GLU A 9 -28.32 -20.65 -20.25
C GLU A 9 -28.26 -22.18 -20.39
N ALA A 10 -27.59 -22.68 -21.43
CA ALA A 10 -27.46 -24.09 -21.66
C ALA A 10 -26.70 -24.72 -20.47
N THR A 11 -27.34 -25.61 -19.75
CA THR A 11 -26.71 -26.35 -18.63
C THR A 11 -25.65 -27.30 -19.17
N MET A 12 -24.49 -27.36 -18.52
CA MET A 12 -23.41 -28.26 -18.91
C MET A 12 -23.85 -29.72 -18.87
N ASP A 13 -23.53 -30.49 -19.91
CA ASP A 13 -23.71 -31.93 -19.95
C ASP A 13 -22.94 -32.59 -18.79
N ARG A 14 -23.56 -33.52 -18.06
CA ARG A 14 -22.95 -34.19 -16.92
C ARG A 14 -21.68 -34.97 -17.29
N ARG A 15 -21.64 -35.56 -18.50
CA ARG A 15 -20.44 -36.27 -19.00
C ARG A 15 -19.31 -35.31 -19.25
N LEU A 16 -19.58 -34.13 -19.82
CA LEU A 16 -18.61 -33.08 -20.04
C LEU A 16 -18.09 -32.53 -18.72
N LEU A 17 -18.96 -32.33 -17.74
CA LEU A 17 -18.55 -31.90 -16.39
C LEU A 17 -17.64 -32.95 -15.75
N ALA A 18 -17.97 -34.24 -15.84
CA ALA A 18 -17.14 -35.32 -15.31
C ALA A 18 -15.76 -35.37 -16.01
N ALA A 19 -15.73 -35.25 -17.36
CA ALA A 19 -14.50 -35.21 -18.13
C ALA A 19 -13.64 -34.00 -17.77
N ALA A 20 -14.23 -32.81 -17.63
CA ALA A 20 -13.50 -31.60 -17.23
C ALA A 20 -12.97 -31.68 -15.78
N ALA A 21 -13.73 -32.31 -14.88
CA ALA A 21 -13.34 -32.50 -13.49
C ALA A 21 -12.25 -33.56 -13.28
N SER A 22 -12.19 -34.57 -14.16
CA SER A 22 -11.15 -35.62 -14.12
C SER A 22 -9.96 -35.36 -15.02
N GLY A 23 -10.02 -34.32 -15.89
CA GLY A 23 -8.99 -34.04 -16.87
C GLY A 23 -9.00 -34.98 -18.07
N ASP A 24 -10.11 -35.72 -18.31
CA ASP A 24 -10.25 -36.68 -19.42
C ASP A 24 -10.43 -35.96 -20.77
N ALA A 25 -9.30 -35.67 -21.42
CA ALA A 25 -9.28 -35.03 -22.71
C ALA A 25 -9.84 -35.92 -23.86
N ALA A 26 -9.80 -37.24 -23.71
CA ALA A 26 -10.32 -38.18 -24.74
C ALA A 26 -11.87 -38.14 -24.75
N SER A 27 -12.50 -38.26 -23.60
CA SER A 27 -13.96 -38.12 -23.49
C SER A 27 -14.45 -36.75 -23.92
N MET A 28 -13.72 -35.68 -23.61
CA MET A 28 -14.03 -34.31 -24.05
C MET A 28 -14.02 -34.21 -25.58
N LYS A 29 -13.01 -34.76 -26.26
CA LYS A 29 -12.92 -34.74 -27.75
C LYS A 29 -14.09 -35.49 -28.40
N GLN A 30 -14.56 -36.58 -27.80
CA GLN A 30 -15.74 -37.29 -28.33
C GLN A 30 -17.02 -36.45 -28.17
N LEU A 31 -17.19 -35.76 -27.04
CA LEU A 31 -18.36 -34.89 -26.79
C LEU A 31 -18.31 -33.61 -27.67
N ALA A 32 -17.12 -33.16 -28.05
CA ALA A 32 -16.93 -31.98 -28.89
C ALA A 32 -17.45 -32.16 -30.32
N LEU A 33 -17.74 -33.38 -30.75
CA LEU A 33 -18.35 -33.67 -32.07
C LEU A 33 -19.79 -33.14 -32.17
N ASP A 34 -20.46 -32.91 -31.01
CA ASP A 34 -21.80 -32.32 -30.97
C ASP A 34 -21.69 -30.80 -30.83
N PRO A 35 -22.14 -30.00 -31.83
CA PRO A 35 -22.04 -28.56 -31.81
C PRO A 35 -22.73 -27.93 -30.58
N GLY A 36 -21.98 -27.11 -29.84
CA GLY A 36 -22.50 -26.35 -28.69
C GLY A 36 -22.42 -27.05 -27.35
N VAL A 37 -22.16 -28.35 -27.27
CA VAL A 37 -22.04 -29.08 -26.00
C VAL A 37 -20.97 -28.45 -25.09
N LEU A 38 -19.83 -28.03 -25.66
CA LEU A 38 -18.73 -27.43 -24.90
C LEU A 38 -19.05 -26.06 -24.28
N LEU A 39 -20.07 -25.37 -24.79
CA LEU A 39 -20.47 -24.03 -24.31
C LEU A 39 -21.42 -24.08 -23.12
N GLY A 40 -21.88 -25.28 -22.70
CA GLY A 40 -22.69 -25.44 -21.52
C GLY A 40 -21.96 -24.97 -20.25
N THR A 41 -22.74 -24.46 -19.28
CA THR A 41 -22.18 -23.89 -18.06
C THR A 41 -22.72 -24.59 -16.81
N THR A 42 -21.92 -24.58 -15.76
CA THR A 42 -22.33 -24.95 -14.39
C THR A 42 -23.19 -23.85 -13.76
N PRO A 43 -23.87 -24.08 -12.62
CA PRO A 43 -24.60 -23.02 -11.90
C PRO A 43 -23.78 -21.77 -11.57
N PRO A 44 -22.45 -21.84 -11.26
CA PRO A 44 -21.58 -20.67 -11.16
C PRO A 44 -21.21 -20.02 -12.50
N GLY A 45 -21.65 -20.55 -13.64
CA GLY A 45 -21.36 -20.04 -14.97
C GLY A 45 -20.02 -20.53 -15.53
N ASN A 46 -19.39 -21.55 -14.94
CA ASN A 46 -18.15 -22.09 -15.43
C ASN A 46 -18.39 -23.00 -16.65
N THR A 47 -17.66 -22.76 -17.76
CA THR A 47 -17.56 -23.71 -18.86
C THR A 47 -16.62 -24.87 -18.50
N CYS A 48 -16.56 -25.91 -19.34
CA CYS A 48 -15.61 -27.01 -19.15
C CYS A 48 -14.15 -26.54 -19.07
N LEU A 49 -13.78 -25.47 -19.83
CA LEU A 49 -12.45 -24.88 -19.75
C LEU A 49 -12.20 -24.17 -18.41
N HIS A 50 -13.20 -23.49 -17.85
CA HIS A 50 -13.06 -22.94 -16.48
C HIS A 50 -12.81 -24.04 -15.45
N VAL A 51 -13.60 -25.12 -15.52
CA VAL A 51 -13.48 -26.26 -14.58
C VAL A 51 -12.09 -26.88 -14.66
N SER A 52 -11.61 -27.17 -15.87
CA SER A 52 -10.27 -27.74 -16.06
C SER A 52 -9.15 -26.80 -15.60
N CYS A 53 -9.32 -25.48 -15.80
CA CYS A 53 -8.37 -24.46 -15.30
C CYS A 53 -8.36 -24.38 -13.77
N ILE A 54 -9.51 -24.49 -13.12
CA ILE A 54 -9.64 -24.47 -11.65
C ILE A 54 -9.00 -25.71 -11.01
N LEU A 55 -9.04 -26.85 -11.73
CA LEU A 55 -8.50 -28.13 -11.26
C LEU A 55 -7.10 -28.47 -11.82
N GLU A 56 -6.45 -27.53 -12.53
CA GLU A 56 -5.09 -27.65 -13.07
C GLU A 56 -4.88 -28.78 -14.10
N HIS A 57 -5.89 -29.08 -14.91
CA HIS A 57 -5.80 -30.12 -15.94
C HIS A 57 -5.20 -29.60 -17.25
N GLU A 58 -3.87 -29.52 -17.32
CA GLU A 58 -3.13 -28.96 -18.46
C GLU A 58 -3.45 -29.63 -19.79
N GLU A 59 -3.46 -30.96 -19.85
CA GLU A 59 -3.68 -31.72 -21.09
C GLU A 59 -5.11 -31.51 -21.61
N PHE A 60 -6.07 -31.41 -20.73
CA PHE A 60 -7.45 -31.07 -21.09
C PHE A 60 -7.52 -29.67 -21.69
N CYS A 61 -6.87 -28.69 -21.06
CA CYS A 61 -6.80 -27.31 -21.55
C CYS A 61 -6.12 -27.25 -22.94
N ARG A 62 -4.97 -27.91 -23.11
CA ARG A 62 -4.27 -27.98 -24.40
C ARG A 62 -5.17 -28.58 -25.49
N SER A 63 -5.87 -29.68 -25.17
CA SER A 63 -6.77 -30.33 -26.10
C SER A 63 -7.94 -29.45 -26.55
N ILE A 64 -8.55 -28.70 -25.62
CA ILE A 64 -9.61 -27.73 -25.95
C ILE A 64 -9.10 -26.63 -26.88
N LEU A 65 -7.88 -26.12 -26.66
CA LEU A 65 -7.32 -25.03 -27.46
C LEU A 65 -7.04 -25.41 -28.93
N THR A 66 -7.08 -26.68 -29.25
CA THR A 66 -6.98 -27.16 -30.67
C THR A 66 -8.32 -27.21 -31.38
N LEU A 67 -9.45 -26.95 -30.73
CA LEU A 67 -10.78 -27.03 -31.31
C LEU A 67 -11.24 -25.69 -31.90
N ASP A 68 -12.11 -25.73 -32.91
CA ASP A 68 -12.66 -24.52 -33.54
C ASP A 68 -13.46 -23.63 -32.59
N GLN A 69 -14.02 -24.21 -31.54
CA GLN A 69 -14.82 -23.51 -30.54
C GLN A 69 -13.95 -22.84 -29.44
N SER A 70 -12.63 -23.04 -29.48
CA SER A 70 -11.72 -22.54 -28.44
C SER A 70 -11.77 -21.02 -28.21
N PRO A 71 -11.91 -20.13 -29.21
CA PRO A 71 -12.01 -18.69 -28.98
C PRO A 71 -13.23 -18.31 -28.12
N ALA A 72 -14.38 -18.98 -28.35
CA ALA A 72 -15.59 -18.74 -27.56
C ALA A 72 -15.43 -19.21 -26.12
N LEU A 73 -14.83 -20.37 -25.89
CA LEU A 73 -14.56 -20.93 -24.57
C LEU A 73 -13.55 -20.09 -23.77
N VAL A 74 -12.48 -19.63 -24.41
CA VAL A 74 -11.45 -18.79 -23.79
C VAL A 74 -11.99 -17.41 -23.42
N SER A 75 -12.96 -16.89 -24.21
CA SER A 75 -13.60 -15.59 -23.98
C SER A 75 -14.79 -15.66 -23.02
N ALA A 76 -15.27 -16.86 -22.68
CA ALA A 76 -16.39 -17.05 -21.77
C ALA A 76 -16.09 -16.46 -20.39
N VAL A 77 -17.13 -15.99 -19.71
CA VAL A 77 -17.02 -15.34 -18.39
C VAL A 77 -17.98 -16.01 -17.42
N ASN A 78 -17.49 -16.41 -16.27
CA ASN A 78 -18.32 -17.01 -15.21
C ASN A 78 -19.07 -15.93 -14.40
N LYS A 79 -19.88 -16.35 -13.41
CA LYS A 79 -20.64 -15.42 -12.56
C LYS A 79 -19.78 -14.50 -11.68
N ASP A 80 -18.49 -14.81 -11.46
CA ASP A 80 -17.55 -13.96 -10.75
C ASP A 80 -16.85 -12.93 -11.67
N GLY A 81 -17.14 -12.98 -12.97
CA GLY A 81 -16.53 -12.14 -13.98
C GLY A 81 -15.19 -12.68 -14.49
N GLU A 82 -14.83 -13.92 -14.13
CA GLU A 82 -13.55 -14.52 -14.49
C GLU A 82 -13.63 -15.18 -15.87
N THR A 83 -12.61 -14.96 -16.71
CA THR A 83 -12.30 -15.82 -17.87
C THR A 83 -11.55 -17.07 -17.38
N PRO A 84 -11.42 -18.15 -18.19
CA PRO A 84 -10.60 -19.30 -17.84
C PRO A 84 -9.16 -18.94 -17.45
N LEU A 85 -8.54 -17.98 -18.18
CA LEU A 85 -7.23 -17.44 -17.80
C LEU A 85 -7.25 -16.82 -16.41
N LEU A 86 -8.22 -15.96 -16.15
CA LEU A 86 -8.33 -15.29 -14.85
C LEU A 86 -8.62 -16.28 -13.73
N ALA A 87 -9.45 -17.30 -13.98
CA ALA A 87 -9.73 -18.38 -13.04
C ALA A 87 -8.45 -19.18 -12.70
N ALA A 88 -7.63 -19.53 -13.68
CA ALA A 88 -6.35 -20.20 -13.48
C ALA A 88 -5.40 -19.36 -12.60
N VAL A 89 -5.23 -18.07 -12.93
CA VAL A 89 -4.37 -17.16 -12.16
C VAL A 89 -4.89 -16.96 -10.75
N THR A 90 -6.20 -16.80 -10.58
CA THR A 90 -6.84 -16.63 -9.26
C THR A 90 -6.65 -17.86 -8.38
N ARG A 91 -6.56 -19.06 -8.96
CA ARG A 91 -6.26 -20.30 -8.21
C ARG A 91 -4.77 -20.54 -8.00
N GLY A 92 -3.91 -19.86 -8.75
CA GLY A 92 -2.45 -19.99 -8.64
C GLY A 92 -1.85 -21.06 -9.56
N HIS A 93 -2.60 -21.56 -10.53
CA HIS A 93 -2.18 -22.58 -11.50
C HIS A 93 -1.37 -21.96 -12.62
N VAL A 94 -0.07 -21.71 -12.35
CA VAL A 94 0.83 -20.96 -13.22
C VAL A 94 0.98 -21.60 -14.59
N SER A 95 1.18 -22.92 -14.65
CA SER A 95 1.38 -23.66 -15.92
C SER A 95 0.17 -23.50 -16.85
N VAL A 96 -1.04 -23.69 -16.32
CA VAL A 96 -2.29 -23.52 -17.10
C VAL A 96 -2.48 -22.07 -17.53
N ALA A 97 -2.18 -21.13 -16.64
CA ALA A 97 -2.28 -19.70 -16.95
C ALA A 97 -1.33 -19.31 -18.11
N SER A 98 -0.08 -19.77 -18.10
CA SER A 98 0.89 -19.51 -19.18
C SER A 98 0.47 -20.14 -20.51
N ILE A 99 -0.15 -21.34 -20.49
CA ILE A 99 -0.69 -21.98 -21.69
C ILE A 99 -1.79 -21.10 -22.31
N LEU A 100 -2.75 -20.66 -21.49
CA LEU A 100 -3.86 -19.83 -21.96
C LEU A 100 -3.40 -18.44 -22.39
N LEU A 101 -2.45 -17.83 -21.65
CA LEU A 101 -1.89 -16.54 -22.01
C LEU A 101 -1.21 -16.58 -23.39
N ARG A 102 -0.41 -17.62 -23.64
CA ARG A 102 0.25 -17.83 -24.93
C ARG A 102 -0.78 -17.97 -26.05
N TYR A 103 -1.80 -18.81 -25.85
CA TYR A 103 -2.88 -18.95 -26.82
C TYR A 103 -3.58 -17.61 -27.09
N CYS A 104 -3.96 -16.86 -26.06
CA CYS A 104 -4.61 -15.56 -26.22
C CYS A 104 -3.75 -14.57 -26.98
N ARG A 105 -2.43 -14.55 -26.72
CA ARG A 105 -1.48 -13.70 -27.45
C ARG A 105 -1.39 -14.09 -28.92
N ASP A 106 -1.20 -15.39 -29.21
CA ASP A 106 -1.04 -15.90 -30.56
C ASP A 106 -2.30 -15.69 -31.42
N GLN A 107 -3.49 -15.71 -30.80
CA GLN A 107 -4.78 -15.41 -31.40
C GLN A 107 -5.19 -13.93 -31.34
N GLN A 108 -4.32 -13.05 -30.83
CA GLN A 108 -4.57 -11.60 -30.68
C GLN A 108 -5.83 -11.27 -29.82
N LEU A 109 -6.12 -12.07 -28.82
CA LEU A 109 -7.29 -11.93 -27.92
C LEU A 109 -6.99 -11.01 -26.72
N SER A 110 -6.44 -9.80 -26.96
CA SER A 110 -6.09 -8.85 -25.91
C SER A 110 -7.26 -8.55 -24.95
N GLN A 111 -8.48 -8.49 -25.47
CA GLN A 111 -9.67 -8.22 -24.64
C GLN A 111 -9.94 -9.31 -23.60
N VAL A 112 -9.54 -10.55 -23.85
CA VAL A 112 -9.63 -11.66 -22.89
C VAL A 112 -8.59 -11.50 -21.80
N ILE A 113 -7.35 -11.13 -22.16
CA ILE A 113 -6.25 -10.91 -21.21
C ILE A 113 -6.55 -9.73 -20.29
N LEU A 114 -7.12 -8.65 -20.84
CA LEU A 114 -7.45 -7.41 -20.11
C LEU A 114 -8.69 -7.54 -19.22
N LYS A 115 -9.42 -8.65 -19.27
CA LYS A 115 -10.65 -8.82 -18.49
C LYS A 115 -10.39 -8.68 -17.00
N GLN A 116 -11.34 -8.03 -16.32
CA GLN A 116 -11.36 -7.89 -14.85
C GLN A 116 -12.51 -8.69 -14.25
N ASP A 117 -12.29 -9.24 -13.07
CA ASP A 117 -13.33 -9.87 -12.26
C ASP A 117 -14.32 -8.82 -11.71
N LYS A 118 -15.37 -9.27 -11.02
CA LYS A 118 -16.37 -8.39 -10.40
C LYS A 118 -15.81 -7.42 -9.36
N ARG A 119 -14.62 -7.65 -8.82
CA ARG A 119 -13.91 -6.77 -7.89
C ARG A 119 -12.94 -5.82 -8.60
N GLY A 120 -12.83 -5.91 -9.93
CA GLY A 120 -11.95 -5.10 -10.75
C GLY A 120 -10.50 -5.62 -10.83
N PHE A 121 -10.21 -6.84 -10.34
CA PHE A 121 -8.88 -7.42 -10.49
C PHE A 121 -8.73 -8.06 -11.87
N ASN A 122 -7.64 -7.76 -12.57
CA ASN A 122 -7.21 -8.49 -13.76
C ASN A 122 -6.17 -9.57 -13.40
N ALA A 123 -5.72 -10.33 -14.42
CA ALA A 123 -4.75 -11.41 -14.21
C ALA A 123 -3.44 -10.93 -13.55
N LEU A 124 -2.96 -9.74 -13.90
CA LEU A 124 -1.73 -9.19 -13.32
C LEU A 124 -1.89 -8.87 -11.83
N HIS A 125 -3.01 -8.29 -11.43
CA HIS A 125 -3.31 -8.06 -10.00
C HIS A 125 -3.25 -9.38 -9.20
N HIS A 126 -3.90 -10.43 -9.71
CA HIS A 126 -3.92 -11.73 -9.02
C HIS A 126 -2.55 -12.40 -9.00
N ALA A 127 -1.80 -12.39 -10.11
CA ALA A 127 -0.45 -12.95 -10.16
C ALA A 127 0.47 -12.28 -9.12
N ILE A 128 0.45 -10.94 -9.04
CA ILE A 128 1.23 -10.17 -8.05
C ILE A 128 0.76 -10.50 -6.64
N ARG A 129 -0.54 -10.51 -6.37
CA ARG A 129 -1.09 -10.82 -5.04
C ARG A 129 -0.73 -12.20 -4.54
N ARG A 130 -0.57 -13.17 -5.42
CA ARG A 130 -0.14 -14.53 -5.08
C ARG A 130 1.37 -14.70 -5.03
N GLY A 131 2.14 -13.69 -5.44
CA GLY A 131 3.61 -13.77 -5.46
C GLY A 131 4.17 -14.56 -6.64
N HIS A 132 3.38 -14.80 -7.68
CA HIS A 132 3.83 -15.47 -8.90
C HIS A 132 4.58 -14.48 -9.80
N THR A 133 5.79 -14.12 -9.39
CA THR A 133 6.62 -13.09 -10.05
C THR A 133 6.84 -13.38 -11.53
N MET A 134 7.21 -14.61 -11.88
CA MET A 134 7.47 -14.98 -13.28
C MET A 134 6.22 -14.85 -14.17
N LEU A 135 5.06 -15.31 -13.66
CA LEU A 135 3.80 -15.15 -14.38
C LEU A 135 3.40 -13.67 -14.51
N ALA A 136 3.65 -12.85 -13.47
CA ALA A 136 3.38 -11.42 -13.54
C ALA A 136 4.23 -10.73 -14.63
N LEU A 137 5.52 -11.09 -14.73
CA LEU A 137 6.40 -10.58 -15.81
C LEU A 137 5.94 -11.05 -17.20
N GLU A 138 5.56 -12.33 -17.34
CA GLU A 138 5.01 -12.88 -18.58
C GLU A 138 3.72 -12.17 -19.02
N LEU A 139 2.82 -11.87 -18.05
CA LEU A 139 1.60 -11.09 -18.29
C LEU A 139 1.89 -9.66 -18.75
N ILE A 140 2.87 -9.00 -18.14
CA ILE A 140 3.28 -7.64 -18.51
C ILE A 140 3.87 -7.62 -19.93
N GLU A 141 4.67 -8.63 -20.28
CA GLU A 141 5.27 -8.74 -21.62
C GLU A 141 4.21 -9.01 -22.68
N ALA A 142 3.25 -9.91 -22.37
CA ALA A 142 2.20 -10.27 -23.30
C ALA A 142 1.19 -9.14 -23.56
N GLU A 143 0.81 -8.40 -22.50
CA GLU A 143 -0.18 -7.31 -22.56
C GLU A 143 0.16 -6.19 -21.55
N PRO A 144 1.01 -5.23 -21.94
CA PRO A 144 1.41 -4.12 -21.06
C PRO A 144 0.23 -3.27 -20.54
N ALA A 145 -0.89 -3.25 -21.27
CA ALA A 145 -2.06 -2.49 -20.87
C ALA A 145 -2.71 -2.99 -19.59
N LEU A 146 -2.41 -4.22 -19.13
CA LEU A 146 -2.82 -4.74 -17.81
C LEU A 146 -2.37 -3.82 -16.67
N SER A 147 -1.23 -3.12 -16.84
CA SER A 147 -0.66 -2.21 -15.86
C SER A 147 -1.47 -0.95 -15.60
N LYS A 148 -2.39 -0.59 -16.52
CA LYS A 148 -3.20 0.64 -16.44
C LYS A 148 -4.45 0.48 -15.58
N ALA A 149 -4.88 -0.75 -15.35
CA ALA A 149 -6.11 -1.03 -14.63
C ALA A 149 -5.95 -0.80 -13.12
N VAL A 150 -7.04 -0.39 -12.48
CA VAL A 150 -7.18 -0.37 -11.03
C VAL A 150 -8.39 -1.23 -10.64
N ASN A 151 -8.34 -1.81 -9.45
CA ASN A 151 -9.47 -2.54 -8.90
C ASN A 151 -10.48 -1.60 -8.23
N LYS A 152 -11.55 -2.13 -7.65
CA LYS A 152 -12.58 -1.33 -6.95
C LYS A 152 -12.10 -0.61 -5.68
N ASN A 153 -10.90 -0.93 -5.19
CA ASN A 153 -10.26 -0.26 -4.06
C ASN A 153 -9.19 0.74 -4.52
N ASP A 154 -9.18 1.12 -5.81
CA ASP A 154 -8.17 1.97 -6.44
C ASP A 154 -6.73 1.40 -6.42
N GLU A 155 -6.58 0.11 -6.15
CA GLU A 155 -5.26 -0.52 -6.15
C GLU A 155 -4.82 -0.86 -7.57
N SER A 156 -3.69 -0.31 -7.99
CA SER A 156 -3.01 -0.65 -9.24
C SER A 156 -2.06 -1.85 -9.07
N PRO A 157 -1.69 -2.53 -10.16
CA PRO A 157 -0.65 -3.58 -10.11
C PRO A 157 0.66 -3.09 -9.49
N MET A 158 1.11 -1.86 -9.80
CA MET A 158 2.32 -1.28 -9.26
C MET A 158 2.22 -1.06 -7.74
N PHE A 159 1.10 -0.53 -7.27
CA PHE A 159 0.87 -0.37 -5.83
C PHE A 159 0.93 -1.70 -5.09
N ILE A 160 0.24 -2.74 -5.61
CA ILE A 160 0.25 -4.06 -5.01
C ILE A 160 1.65 -4.68 -5.04
N ALA A 161 2.41 -4.53 -6.14
CA ALA A 161 3.77 -5.03 -6.25
C ALA A 161 4.70 -4.36 -5.21
N ALA A 162 4.60 -3.03 -5.06
CA ALA A 162 5.32 -2.28 -4.04
C ALA A 162 4.93 -2.70 -2.62
N MET A 163 3.62 -2.88 -2.34
CA MET A 163 3.12 -3.37 -1.04
C MET A 163 3.62 -4.78 -0.70
N ARG A 164 3.84 -5.62 -1.70
CA ARG A 164 4.37 -6.98 -1.53
C ARG A 164 5.89 -7.07 -1.63
N ASN A 165 6.55 -5.94 -1.82
CA ASN A 165 8.00 -5.86 -1.96
C ASN A 165 8.58 -6.67 -3.14
N ILE A 166 7.83 -6.79 -4.25
CA ILE A 166 8.26 -7.51 -5.46
C ILE A 166 8.97 -6.54 -6.40
N THR A 167 10.28 -6.38 -6.19
CA THR A 167 11.11 -5.36 -6.86
C THR A 167 11.10 -5.51 -8.37
N ASP A 168 11.32 -6.72 -8.91
CA ASP A 168 11.43 -6.97 -10.35
C ASP A 168 10.16 -6.56 -11.10
N VAL A 169 8.99 -6.87 -10.53
CA VAL A 169 7.69 -6.47 -11.10
C VAL A 169 7.51 -4.95 -11.02
N CYS A 170 7.90 -4.32 -9.91
CA CYS A 170 7.84 -2.85 -9.80
C CYS A 170 8.71 -2.17 -10.85
N GLU A 171 9.95 -2.63 -11.04
CA GLU A 171 10.86 -2.09 -12.05
C GLU A 171 10.28 -2.23 -13.45
N LYS A 172 9.76 -3.41 -13.79
CA LYS A 172 9.14 -3.65 -15.09
C LYS A 172 7.92 -2.76 -15.33
N LEU A 173 7.08 -2.56 -14.30
CA LEU A 173 5.92 -1.66 -14.38
C LEU A 173 6.31 -0.19 -14.51
N LEU A 174 7.42 0.23 -13.90
CA LEU A 174 7.94 1.59 -14.02
C LEU A 174 8.42 1.93 -15.44
N GLU A 175 8.91 0.93 -16.21
CA GLU A 175 9.31 1.09 -17.60
C GLU A 175 8.12 1.35 -18.54
N ILE A 176 6.90 0.97 -18.13
CA ILE A 176 5.70 1.13 -18.96
C ILE A 176 5.15 2.55 -18.81
N PRO A 177 5.11 3.35 -19.88
CA PRO A 177 4.47 4.66 -19.84
C PRO A 177 3.00 4.53 -19.43
N TYR A 178 2.54 5.41 -18.56
CA TYR A 178 1.15 5.47 -18.09
C TYR A 178 0.65 4.25 -17.31
N SER A 179 1.52 3.38 -16.79
CA SER A 179 1.09 2.37 -15.81
C SER A 179 0.52 3.06 -14.56
N ALA A 180 -0.59 2.54 -14.05
CA ALA A 180 -1.24 3.10 -12.86
C ALA A 180 -0.37 2.89 -11.61
N HIS A 181 -0.45 3.84 -10.68
CA HIS A 181 0.36 3.85 -9.47
C HIS A 181 -0.47 4.12 -8.19
N SER A 182 -1.78 4.28 -8.36
CA SER A 182 -2.72 4.51 -7.25
C SER A 182 -2.91 3.28 -6.38
N GLY A 183 -3.29 3.52 -5.15
CA GLY A 183 -3.64 2.53 -4.15
C GLY A 183 -4.77 3.00 -3.24
N THR A 184 -5.20 2.14 -2.35
CA THR A 184 -6.31 2.39 -1.42
C THR A 184 -6.06 3.64 -0.58
N CYS A 185 -7.13 4.34 -0.18
CA CYS A 185 -7.08 5.52 0.70
C CYS A 185 -6.19 6.67 0.18
N GLY A 186 -6.09 6.84 -1.14
CA GLY A 186 -5.24 7.87 -1.75
C GLY A 186 -3.73 7.59 -1.65
N LEU A 187 -3.33 6.39 -1.21
CA LEU A 187 -1.93 5.97 -1.25
C LEU A 187 -1.48 5.80 -2.72
N ASN A 188 -0.18 5.85 -2.95
CA ASN A 188 0.43 5.52 -4.23
C ASN A 188 1.57 4.52 -4.06
N ALA A 189 2.15 4.06 -5.15
CA ALA A 189 3.24 3.07 -5.13
C ALA A 189 4.46 3.52 -4.31
N LEU A 190 4.75 4.84 -4.24
CA LEU A 190 5.85 5.34 -3.40
C LEU A 190 5.50 5.25 -1.91
N HIS A 191 4.26 5.53 -1.50
CA HIS A 191 3.82 5.28 -0.12
C HIS A 191 4.01 3.81 0.26
N ALA A 192 3.68 2.89 -0.65
CA ALA A 192 3.86 1.45 -0.44
C ALA A 192 5.34 1.06 -0.29
N ALA A 193 6.21 1.58 -1.16
CA ALA A 193 7.65 1.35 -1.09
C ALA A 193 8.26 1.86 0.22
N VAL A 194 7.85 3.07 0.65
CA VAL A 194 8.24 3.67 1.94
C VAL A 194 7.82 2.77 3.11
N ARG A 195 6.57 2.33 3.13
CA ARG A 195 6.02 1.49 4.19
C ARG A 195 6.82 0.20 4.37
N ASN A 196 7.22 -0.42 3.28
CA ASN A 196 8.07 -1.61 3.31
C ASN A 196 9.55 -1.32 3.59
N GLY A 197 9.97 -0.05 3.63
CA GLY A 197 11.36 0.31 3.80
C GLY A 197 12.23 -0.03 2.57
N ASN A 198 11.63 -0.20 1.39
CA ASN A 198 12.36 -0.55 0.18
C ASN A 198 12.96 0.72 -0.48
N ALA A 199 14.18 1.03 -0.10
CA ALA A 199 14.92 2.18 -0.63
C ALA A 199 15.23 2.05 -2.13
N VAL A 200 15.38 0.82 -2.65
CA VAL A 200 15.66 0.57 -4.08
C VAL A 200 14.45 0.96 -4.92
N ILE A 201 13.27 0.42 -4.60
CA ILE A 201 12.03 0.78 -5.30
C ILE A 201 11.72 2.27 -5.15
N ALA A 202 11.89 2.82 -3.93
CA ALA A 202 11.65 4.24 -3.68
C ALA A 202 12.54 5.12 -4.57
N LYS A 203 13.83 4.79 -4.70
CA LYS A 203 14.78 5.49 -5.58
C LYS A 203 14.33 5.43 -7.04
N ARG A 204 14.00 4.24 -7.53
CA ARG A 204 13.53 4.06 -8.93
C ARG A 204 12.24 4.83 -9.22
N ILE A 205 11.31 4.85 -8.27
CA ILE A 205 10.09 5.66 -8.40
C ILE A 205 10.44 7.15 -8.44
N MET A 206 11.33 7.62 -7.59
CA MET A 206 11.77 9.04 -7.59
C MET A 206 12.44 9.45 -8.89
N GLU A 207 13.24 8.57 -9.50
CA GLU A 207 13.90 8.82 -10.78
C GLU A 207 12.90 8.94 -11.94
N LEU A 208 11.88 8.10 -11.98
CA LEU A 208 10.97 7.96 -13.12
C LEU A 208 9.64 8.69 -12.92
N ARG A 209 9.20 8.89 -11.67
CA ARG A 209 7.92 9.50 -11.30
C ARG A 209 8.05 10.40 -10.05
N PRO A 210 8.91 11.44 -10.11
CA PRO A 210 9.23 12.27 -8.93
C PRO A 210 8.02 12.99 -8.33
N TRP A 211 6.96 13.21 -9.11
CA TRP A 211 5.75 13.88 -8.61
C TRP A 211 5.00 13.08 -7.54
N LEU A 212 5.18 11.75 -7.47
CA LEU A 212 4.49 10.89 -6.50
C LEU A 212 4.84 11.22 -5.05
N VAL A 213 6.04 11.76 -4.80
CA VAL A 213 6.51 12.08 -3.45
C VAL A 213 5.72 13.20 -2.78
N ARG A 214 5.08 14.07 -3.57
CA ARG A 214 4.27 15.20 -3.08
C ARG A 214 2.78 14.93 -3.02
N GLN A 215 2.34 13.79 -3.55
CA GLN A 215 0.94 13.38 -3.44
C GLN A 215 0.60 13.04 -1.99
N GLN A 216 -0.55 13.50 -1.55
CA GLN A 216 -1.08 13.23 -0.20
C GLN A 216 -2.12 12.12 -0.28
N ASN A 217 -2.09 11.24 0.71
CA ASN A 217 -3.18 10.30 0.96
C ASN A 217 -4.40 11.02 1.60
N GLU A 218 -5.46 10.28 1.93
CA GLU A 218 -6.67 10.83 2.56
C GLU A 218 -6.37 11.52 3.90
N ASN A 219 -5.37 11.06 4.66
CA ASN A 219 -4.92 11.65 5.91
C ASN A 219 -3.97 12.85 5.71
N LYS A 220 -3.81 13.36 4.49
CA LYS A 220 -2.90 14.46 4.12
C LYS A 220 -1.40 14.14 4.30
N PHE A 221 -1.05 12.86 4.42
CA PHE A 221 0.35 12.44 4.49
C PHE A 221 0.92 12.17 3.09
N THR A 222 2.11 12.70 2.85
CA THR A 222 2.95 12.35 1.69
C THR A 222 3.81 11.13 2.04
N PRO A 223 4.45 10.46 1.04
CA PRO A 223 5.43 9.42 1.30
C PRO A 223 6.53 9.84 2.30
N MET A 224 6.91 11.13 2.28
CA MET A 224 7.90 11.68 3.20
C MET A 224 7.43 11.66 4.66
N HIS A 225 6.18 12.03 4.92
CA HIS A 225 5.59 11.95 6.26
C HIS A 225 5.54 10.50 6.76
N LEU A 226 5.23 9.56 5.86
CA LEU A 226 5.20 8.15 6.19
C LEU A 226 6.61 7.61 6.51
N ALA A 227 7.65 8.04 5.75
CA ALA A 227 9.03 7.67 6.04
C ALA A 227 9.46 8.11 7.46
N VAL A 228 9.05 9.30 7.88
CA VAL A 228 9.32 9.83 9.23
C VAL A 228 8.51 9.07 10.28
N SER A 229 7.20 8.89 10.10
CA SER A 229 6.33 8.24 11.09
C SER A 229 6.66 6.76 11.31
N GLU A 230 7.08 6.05 10.26
CA GLU A 230 7.47 4.64 10.33
C GLU A 230 8.98 4.41 10.54
N LYS A 231 9.74 5.49 10.80
CA LYS A 231 11.20 5.44 11.08
C LYS A 231 12.02 4.78 9.97
N ARG A 232 11.64 5.00 8.72
CA ARG A 232 12.30 4.42 7.54
C ARG A 232 13.50 5.26 7.10
N ILE A 233 14.57 5.25 7.92
CA ILE A 233 15.73 6.14 7.76
C ILE A 233 16.40 5.97 6.39
N ASP A 234 16.54 4.74 5.88
CA ASP A 234 17.21 4.51 4.59
C ASP A 234 16.37 5.05 3.41
N VAL A 235 15.06 4.92 3.47
CA VAL A 235 14.18 5.53 2.47
C VAL A 235 14.17 7.04 2.62
N LEU A 236 14.13 7.56 3.86
CA LEU A 236 14.21 9.00 4.14
C LEU A 236 15.47 9.64 3.51
N LYS A 237 16.64 9.00 3.63
CA LYS A 237 17.88 9.43 2.99
C LYS A 237 17.71 9.52 1.47
N VAL A 238 17.22 8.46 0.84
CA VAL A 238 16.99 8.41 -0.61
C VAL A 238 16.08 9.56 -1.07
N LEU A 239 14.99 9.82 -0.34
CA LEU A 239 14.05 10.90 -0.67
C LEU A 239 14.71 12.27 -0.55
N LEU A 240 15.46 12.53 0.52
CA LEU A 240 16.15 13.81 0.77
C LEU A 240 17.36 14.03 -0.14
N GLU A 241 18.11 12.99 -0.48
CA GLU A 241 19.21 13.06 -1.45
C GLU A 241 18.71 13.41 -2.85
N HIS A 242 17.51 12.93 -3.22
CA HIS A 242 16.90 13.22 -4.51
C HIS A 242 16.29 14.63 -4.55
N ASP A 243 15.59 15.05 -3.48
CA ASP A 243 14.94 16.36 -3.35
C ASP A 243 14.95 16.84 -1.90
N SER A 244 15.98 17.62 -1.51
CA SER A 244 16.10 18.17 -0.15
C SER A 244 14.94 19.09 0.24
N SER A 245 14.24 19.69 -0.74
CA SER A 245 13.09 20.56 -0.45
C SER A 245 11.92 19.81 0.23
N LEU A 246 11.92 18.47 0.20
CA LEU A 246 10.94 17.67 0.90
C LEU A 246 11.02 17.80 2.42
N GLY A 247 12.19 18.16 2.97
CA GLY A 247 12.36 18.40 4.41
C GLY A 247 11.61 19.63 4.92
N TYR A 248 11.20 20.52 4.01
CA TYR A 248 10.46 21.75 4.32
C TYR A 248 8.95 21.63 4.19
N LEU A 249 8.40 20.43 4.06
CA LEU A 249 6.95 20.20 4.01
C LEU A 249 6.27 20.77 5.26
N ILE A 250 5.20 21.52 5.06
CA ILE A 250 4.62 22.39 6.08
C ILE A 250 3.53 21.68 6.90
N SER A 251 2.80 20.71 6.34
CA SER A 251 1.63 20.15 7.00
C SER A 251 1.51 18.63 6.79
N PRO A 252 1.72 17.84 7.85
CA PRO A 252 2.36 18.17 9.14
C PRO A 252 3.87 18.42 9.00
N ARG A 253 4.49 19.17 9.93
CA ARG A 253 5.94 19.44 9.88
C ARG A 253 6.76 18.24 10.33
N LEU A 254 7.74 17.84 9.54
CA LEU A 254 8.45 16.57 9.72
C LEU A 254 9.20 16.43 11.05
N LEU A 255 9.84 17.51 11.54
CA LEU A 255 10.49 17.48 12.86
C LEU A 255 9.47 17.31 14.02
N CYS A 256 8.25 17.83 13.85
CA CYS A 256 7.18 17.60 14.81
C CYS A 256 6.69 16.13 14.75
N VAL A 257 6.57 15.55 13.56
CA VAL A 257 6.24 14.13 13.40
C VAL A 257 7.35 13.26 14.01
N ALA A 258 8.62 13.57 13.75
CA ALA A 258 9.76 12.87 14.37
C ALA A 258 9.72 12.96 15.92
N ALA A 259 9.28 14.10 16.48
CA ALA A 259 9.11 14.27 17.92
C ALA A 259 7.94 13.44 18.49
N ILE A 260 6.86 13.25 17.72
CA ILE A 260 5.72 12.39 18.10
C ILE A 260 6.17 10.93 18.21
N VAL A 261 6.95 10.45 17.24
CA VAL A 261 7.44 9.05 17.21
C VAL A 261 8.70 8.86 18.06
N GLY A 262 9.33 9.95 18.51
CA GLY A 262 10.49 9.94 19.42
C GLY A 262 11.78 9.44 18.76
N ASP A 263 11.90 9.51 17.44
CA ASP A 263 13.07 8.98 16.73
C ASP A 263 14.15 10.06 16.46
N VAL A 264 15.25 9.94 17.18
CA VAL A 264 16.40 10.85 17.06
C VAL A 264 17.15 10.62 15.73
N GLY A 265 17.19 9.41 15.20
CA GLY A 265 17.85 9.08 13.95
C GLY A 265 17.20 9.81 12.76
N VAL A 266 15.88 9.77 12.70
CA VAL A 266 15.08 10.53 11.72
C VAL A 266 15.32 12.04 11.84
N ALA A 267 15.30 12.58 13.06
CA ALA A 267 15.53 14.02 13.26
C ALA A 267 16.94 14.45 12.83
N ARG A 268 17.97 13.64 13.12
CA ARG A 268 19.35 13.89 12.68
C ARG A 268 19.45 13.90 11.16
N GLU A 269 18.83 12.93 10.49
CA GLU A 269 18.88 12.85 9.04
C GLU A 269 18.14 14.03 8.38
N LEU A 270 16.99 14.44 8.92
CA LEU A 270 16.27 15.64 8.48
C LEU A 270 17.14 16.90 8.61
N LEU A 271 17.75 17.12 9.77
CA LEU A 271 18.58 18.31 10.02
C LEU A 271 19.91 18.32 9.25
N LYS A 272 20.44 17.16 8.90
CA LYS A 272 21.62 17.03 8.05
C LYS A 272 21.35 17.57 6.64
N HIS A 273 20.19 17.27 6.08
CA HIS A 273 19.80 17.72 4.73
C HIS A 273 19.09 19.08 4.73
N CYS A 274 18.41 19.42 5.83
CA CYS A 274 17.58 20.61 5.98
C CYS A 274 17.87 21.26 7.35
N PRO A 275 18.98 22.01 7.50
CA PRO A 275 19.39 22.54 8.79
C PRO A 275 18.41 23.53 9.43
N ASP A 276 17.61 24.21 8.63
CA ASP A 276 16.59 25.18 9.03
C ASP A 276 15.17 24.66 8.84
N ALA A 277 14.99 23.31 8.83
CA ALA A 277 13.68 22.69 8.70
C ALA A 277 12.68 23.23 9.75
N PRO A 278 11.40 23.43 9.39
CA PRO A 278 10.39 23.95 10.31
C PRO A 278 10.22 23.07 11.55
N TYR A 279 10.34 23.65 12.73
CA TYR A 279 10.35 22.98 14.02
C TYR A 279 9.11 23.19 14.89
N CYS A 280 8.13 23.98 14.46
CA CYS A 280 6.89 24.22 15.23
C CYS A 280 5.66 23.93 14.39
N ASP A 281 4.60 23.45 15.06
CA ASP A 281 3.28 23.22 14.49
C ASP A 281 2.51 24.56 14.24
N PRO A 282 1.32 24.54 13.60
CA PRO A 282 0.52 25.74 13.40
C PRO A 282 0.06 26.44 14.70
N LYS A 283 0.09 25.73 15.82
CA LYS A 283 -0.23 26.26 17.17
C LYS A 283 1.03 26.79 17.89
N GLY A 284 2.15 26.92 17.19
CA GLY A 284 3.41 27.35 17.79
C GLY A 284 4.10 26.34 18.68
N SER A 285 3.55 25.12 18.85
CA SER A 285 4.23 24.08 19.62
C SER A 285 5.44 23.58 18.86
N THR A 286 6.63 23.74 19.44
CA THR A 286 7.88 23.25 18.83
C THR A 286 8.01 21.74 18.98
N CYS A 287 8.92 21.13 18.20
CA CYS A 287 9.24 19.70 18.37
C CYS A 287 9.68 19.36 19.81
N LEU A 288 10.26 20.34 20.58
CA LEU A 288 10.56 20.16 22.00
C LEU A 288 9.29 20.05 22.86
N HIS A 289 8.30 20.92 22.63
CA HIS A 289 7.00 20.83 23.32
C HIS A 289 6.35 19.46 23.09
N ILE A 290 6.36 18.99 21.85
CA ILE A 290 5.80 17.72 21.43
C ILE A 290 6.54 16.55 22.06
N ALA A 291 7.88 16.55 22.02
CA ALA A 291 8.70 15.51 22.65
C ALA A 291 8.42 15.39 24.16
N VAL A 292 8.24 16.52 24.86
CA VAL A 292 7.86 16.55 26.27
C VAL A 292 6.47 15.97 26.48
N LEU A 293 5.48 16.36 25.68
CA LEU A 293 4.11 15.84 25.78
C LEU A 293 4.07 14.33 25.56
N CYS A 294 4.77 13.83 24.52
CA CYS A 294 4.84 12.39 24.22
C CYS A 294 5.67 11.59 25.23
N GLY A 295 6.56 12.24 25.98
CA GLY A 295 7.40 11.57 26.96
C GLY A 295 8.70 10.99 26.37
N HIS A 296 9.17 11.49 25.24
CA HIS A 296 10.36 10.99 24.55
C HIS A 296 11.66 11.65 25.07
N MET A 297 12.19 11.11 26.17
CA MET A 297 13.34 11.68 26.88
C MET A 297 14.58 11.76 26.00
N GLU A 298 14.88 10.76 25.18
CA GLU A 298 16.05 10.77 24.32
C GLU A 298 15.94 11.84 23.22
N TYR A 299 14.72 12.10 22.73
CA TYR A 299 14.49 13.20 21.79
C TYR A 299 14.65 14.56 22.47
N VAL A 300 14.18 14.72 23.72
CA VAL A 300 14.43 15.93 24.53
C VAL A 300 15.92 16.16 24.73
N LYS A 301 16.70 15.14 25.16
CA LYS A 301 18.16 15.23 25.30
C LYS A 301 18.86 15.62 23.99
N PHE A 302 18.40 15.04 22.88
CA PHE A 302 18.91 15.37 21.55
C PHE A 302 18.73 16.87 21.24
N ILE A 303 17.53 17.44 21.47
CA ILE A 303 17.27 18.86 21.25
C ILE A 303 18.13 19.70 22.16
N LEU A 304 18.21 19.37 23.46
CA LEU A 304 19.02 20.11 24.44
C LEU A 304 20.52 20.09 24.11
N GLY A 305 21.04 19.05 23.48
CA GLY A 305 22.42 18.92 23.03
C GLY A 305 22.70 19.53 21.65
N SER A 306 21.66 19.92 20.90
CA SER A 306 21.80 20.46 19.55
C SER A 306 22.02 21.98 19.57
N GLN A 307 23.07 22.47 18.87
CA GLN A 307 23.27 23.90 18.67
C GLN A 307 22.16 24.53 17.83
N GLN A 308 21.63 23.81 16.85
CA GLN A 308 20.58 24.30 15.94
C GLN A 308 19.22 24.42 16.65
N LEU A 309 18.89 23.49 17.55
CA LEU A 309 17.61 23.41 18.21
C LEU A 309 17.62 23.93 19.67
N GLY A 310 18.78 24.28 20.22
CA GLY A 310 18.93 24.75 21.59
C GLY A 310 18.06 25.97 21.92
N GLN A 311 17.86 26.86 20.93
CA GLN A 311 17.00 28.05 21.07
C GLN A 311 15.53 27.72 21.38
N LEU A 312 15.07 26.47 21.18
CA LEU A 312 13.68 26.08 21.39
C LEU A 312 13.30 26.02 22.87
N VAL A 313 14.25 26.03 23.80
CA VAL A 313 14.02 25.80 25.23
C VAL A 313 13.07 26.83 25.85
N ASN A 314 13.18 28.11 25.44
CA ASN A 314 12.37 29.21 25.96
C ASN A 314 11.23 29.63 25.01
N MET A 315 11.07 28.97 23.87
CA MET A 315 9.98 29.28 22.96
C MET A 315 8.62 28.95 23.58
N GLN A 316 7.67 29.83 23.35
CA GLN A 316 6.29 29.71 23.83
C GLN A 316 5.36 29.24 22.70
N ASN A 317 4.42 28.35 23.00
CA ASN A 317 3.34 27.99 22.10
C ASN A 317 2.22 29.06 22.13
N SER A 318 1.11 28.83 21.39
CA SER A 318 -0.04 29.75 21.34
C SER A 318 -0.72 30.01 22.71
N ARG A 319 -0.42 29.21 23.72
CA ARG A 319 -0.89 29.39 25.11
C ARG A 319 0.15 30.08 26.00
N GLY A 320 1.24 30.58 25.43
CA GLY A 320 2.36 31.10 26.18
C GLY A 320 3.14 30.04 26.99
N GLU A 321 2.86 28.75 26.78
CA GLU A 321 3.53 27.67 27.51
C GLU A 321 4.86 27.35 26.86
N THR A 322 5.95 27.26 27.64
CA THR A 322 7.22 26.68 27.22
C THR A 322 7.23 25.17 27.44
N ALA A 323 8.21 24.46 26.90
CA ALA A 323 8.40 23.04 27.19
C ALA A 323 8.50 22.72 28.68
N LEU A 324 9.09 23.68 29.49
CA LEU A 324 9.18 23.56 30.92
C LEU A 324 7.80 23.60 31.61
N HIS A 325 6.89 24.48 31.16
CA HIS A 325 5.50 24.51 31.65
C HIS A 325 4.80 23.17 31.40
N LEU A 326 4.97 22.60 30.24
CA LEU A 326 4.36 21.30 29.90
C LEU A 326 4.96 20.17 30.74
N ALA A 327 6.28 20.13 30.92
CA ALA A 327 6.93 19.16 31.79
C ALA A 327 6.43 19.24 33.24
N ALA A 328 6.24 20.46 33.75
CA ALA A 328 5.71 20.71 35.09
C ALA A 328 4.25 20.28 35.21
N LYS A 329 3.39 20.74 34.32
CA LYS A 329 1.94 20.47 34.27
C LYS A 329 1.63 18.96 34.17
N PHE A 330 2.41 18.21 33.38
CA PHE A 330 2.24 16.77 33.18
C PHE A 330 3.13 15.91 34.08
N LYS A 331 3.78 16.50 35.10
CA LYS A 331 4.63 15.83 36.11
C LYS A 331 5.72 14.94 35.48
N LYS A 332 6.32 15.38 34.36
CA LYS A 332 7.41 14.67 33.69
C LYS A 332 8.74 14.99 34.39
N VAL A 333 8.96 14.39 35.58
CA VAL A 333 10.04 14.75 36.50
C VAL A 333 11.43 14.72 35.89
N GLU A 334 11.76 13.66 35.12
CA GLU A 334 13.06 13.54 34.44
C GLU A 334 13.30 14.65 33.40
N MET A 335 12.27 14.97 32.60
CA MET A 335 12.34 16.04 31.61
C MET A 335 12.41 17.40 32.24
N LEU A 336 11.64 17.62 33.33
CA LEU A 336 11.69 18.84 34.10
C LEU A 336 13.11 19.09 34.67
N SER A 337 13.74 18.04 35.20
CA SER A 337 15.12 18.10 35.69
C SER A 337 16.09 18.43 34.54
N ALA A 338 16.01 17.73 33.41
CA ALA A 338 16.88 17.94 32.25
C ALA A 338 16.75 19.36 31.68
N LEU A 339 15.52 19.89 31.57
CA LEU A 339 15.29 21.26 31.10
C LEU A 339 15.87 22.30 32.05
N ARG A 340 15.68 22.12 33.39
CA ARG A 340 16.20 23.05 34.39
C ARG A 340 17.71 23.09 34.51
N HIS A 341 18.42 22.03 34.14
CA HIS A 341 19.89 22.01 34.18
C HIS A 341 20.54 22.81 33.04
N ARG A 342 19.76 23.27 32.05
CA ARG A 342 20.29 24.14 30.97
C ARG A 342 20.53 25.56 31.51
N GLN A 343 21.73 26.10 31.24
CA GLN A 343 22.12 27.44 31.71
C GLN A 343 21.30 28.57 31.08
N ASP A 344 20.81 28.35 29.85
CA ASP A 344 20.05 29.30 29.03
C ASP A 344 18.50 29.17 29.27
N MET A 345 18.07 28.30 30.18
CA MET A 345 16.65 28.12 30.50
C MET A 345 16.14 29.28 31.35
N ASP A 346 15.13 29.99 30.87
CA ASP A 346 14.42 31.01 31.63
C ASP A 346 13.23 30.38 32.38
N ILE A 347 13.39 30.23 33.70
CA ILE A 347 12.35 29.66 34.58
C ILE A 347 11.30 30.69 34.98
N THR A 348 11.50 31.97 34.64
CA THR A 348 10.60 33.09 35.04
C THR A 348 9.50 33.36 34.04
N VAL A 349 9.59 32.75 32.84
CA VAL A 349 8.57 32.87 31.79
C VAL A 349 7.18 32.56 32.31
N LEU A 350 6.22 33.43 32.01
CA LEU A 350 4.81 33.25 32.37
C LEU A 350 4.02 32.81 31.13
N ASN A 351 3.09 31.89 31.30
CA ASN A 351 2.15 31.53 30.26
C ASN A 351 1.03 32.59 30.10
N SER A 352 0.13 32.41 29.11
CA SER A 352 -0.98 33.35 28.84
C SER A 352 -1.93 33.52 30.03
N ALA A 353 -1.90 32.63 31.04
CA ALA A 353 -2.66 32.74 32.29
C ALA A 353 -1.86 33.39 33.41
N GLY A 354 -0.68 33.98 33.13
CA GLY A 354 0.20 34.58 34.13
C GLY A 354 0.86 33.62 35.11
N LYS A 355 0.98 32.32 34.74
CA LYS A 355 1.52 31.27 35.62
C LYS A 355 2.90 30.87 35.15
N SER A 356 3.84 30.69 36.07
CA SER A 356 5.16 30.13 35.81
C SER A 356 5.13 28.60 35.82
N ALA A 357 6.17 27.96 35.24
CA ALA A 357 6.32 26.52 35.31
C ALA A 357 6.34 25.96 36.72
N ASN A 358 6.89 26.70 37.72
CA ASN A 358 6.85 26.32 39.11
C ASN A 358 5.43 26.35 39.67
N TRP A 359 4.62 27.33 39.30
CA TRP A 359 3.21 27.39 39.69
C TRP A 359 2.45 26.17 39.14
N GLU A 360 2.66 25.81 37.86
CA GLU A 360 2.05 24.63 37.25
C GLU A 360 2.45 23.34 37.99
N LEU A 361 3.71 23.20 38.39
CA LEU A 361 4.20 22.03 39.13
C LEU A 361 3.49 21.83 40.48
N LEU A 362 3.31 22.94 41.24
CA LEU A 362 2.71 22.93 42.57
C LEU A 362 1.20 22.65 42.51
N HIS A 363 0.51 23.10 41.48
CA HIS A 363 -0.94 23.01 41.32
C HIS A 363 -1.40 21.94 40.35
N ALA A 364 -0.47 21.14 39.81
CA ALA A 364 -0.79 20.06 38.88
C ALA A 364 -1.66 19.00 39.58
N THR A 365 -2.95 19.01 39.29
CA THR A 365 -3.83 17.86 39.52
C THR A 365 -3.43 16.76 38.55
N ASN A 366 -3.76 15.47 38.82
CA ASN A 366 -3.39 14.37 37.91
C ASN A 366 -4.03 14.61 36.51
N PRO A 367 -3.33 15.15 35.54
CA PRO A 367 -3.94 15.49 34.25
C PRO A 367 -4.23 14.23 33.47
N ALA A 368 -5.40 14.19 32.81
CA ALA A 368 -5.66 13.20 31.77
C ALA A 368 -4.53 13.24 30.72
N LYS A 369 -4.23 12.06 30.13
CA LYS A 369 -3.19 11.92 29.08
C LYS A 369 -3.41 13.00 28.02
N PRO A 370 -2.40 13.77 27.62
CA PRO A 370 -2.59 14.82 26.62
C PRO A 370 -3.07 14.21 25.30
N LEU A 371 -4.21 14.67 24.82
CA LEU A 371 -4.69 14.36 23.47
C LEU A 371 -3.78 15.12 22.47
N ILE A 372 -2.89 14.41 21.84
CA ILE A 372 -2.12 14.92 20.71
C ILE A 372 -2.91 14.50 19.47
N SER A 373 -3.71 15.43 18.97
CA SER A 373 -4.60 15.17 17.82
C SER A 373 -3.90 14.65 16.55
N MET A 374 -2.58 14.78 16.46
CA MET A 374 -1.77 14.21 15.37
C MET A 374 -1.31 12.76 15.65
N ALA A 375 -1.30 12.30 16.91
CA ALA A 375 -0.86 10.95 17.24
C ALA A 375 -1.91 9.91 16.85
N ASP A 376 -3.17 10.27 16.91
CA ASP A 376 -4.29 9.40 16.54
C ASP A 376 -4.34 9.18 15.01
N ASP A 377 -3.97 10.20 14.22
CA ASP A 377 -3.90 10.12 12.76
C ASP A 377 -2.67 9.33 12.25
N ILE A 378 -1.60 9.22 13.08
CA ILE A 378 -0.36 8.52 12.73
C ILE A 378 -0.44 7.03 13.10
N SER A 379 -1.22 6.67 14.14
CA SER A 379 -1.19 5.34 14.76
C SER A 379 -2.07 4.28 14.09
N SER A 380 -2.87 4.62 13.10
CA SER A 380 -3.75 3.65 12.41
C SER A 380 -3.68 3.78 10.89
N PRO A 381 -2.67 3.14 10.27
CA PRO A 381 -2.76 2.95 8.84
C PRO A 381 -3.91 1.97 8.55
N PRO A 382 -4.74 2.20 7.52
CA PRO A 382 -5.75 1.22 7.13
C PRO A 382 -5.04 -0.09 6.81
N GLU A 383 -5.46 -1.17 7.46
CA GLU A 383 -5.02 -2.51 7.07
C GLU A 383 -5.44 -2.77 5.62
N PRO A 384 -4.57 -3.36 4.78
CA PRO A 384 -4.95 -3.75 3.43
C PRO A 384 -6.14 -4.71 3.54
N SER A 385 -7.28 -4.31 3.02
CA SER A 385 -8.50 -5.09 3.02
C SER A 385 -8.24 -6.46 2.36
N GLY A 386 -8.25 -7.52 3.17
CA GLY A 386 -8.22 -8.90 2.72
C GLY A 386 -6.85 -9.54 2.64
N GLY A 387 -6.10 -9.55 3.73
CA GLY A 387 -5.13 -10.61 3.97
C GLY A 387 -5.88 -11.92 4.12
N LEU A 388 -5.82 -12.79 3.11
CA LEU A 388 -6.11 -14.21 3.36
C LEU A 388 -5.11 -14.69 4.40
N PRO A 389 -5.55 -15.45 5.44
CA PRO A 389 -4.63 -16.04 6.38
C PRO A 389 -3.65 -16.92 5.61
N VAL A 390 -2.37 -16.74 5.89
CA VAL A 390 -1.34 -17.69 5.50
C VAL A 390 -1.70 -18.97 6.26
N HIS A 391 -2.40 -19.90 5.62
CA HIS A 391 -2.45 -21.26 6.11
C HIS A 391 -1.03 -21.80 6.05
N GLN A 392 -0.39 -21.85 7.23
CA GLN A 392 0.68 -22.81 7.47
C GLN A 392 0.05 -24.19 7.31
N GLU A 393 0.20 -24.78 6.13
CA GLU A 393 0.11 -26.22 6.01
C GLU A 393 1.39 -26.82 6.59
N THR A 394 1.29 -27.27 7.85
CA THR A 394 2.17 -28.28 8.40
C THR A 394 1.70 -29.63 7.88
N LEU A 395 2.59 -30.28 7.07
CA LEU A 395 2.64 -31.70 6.67
C LEU A 395 1.50 -32.21 5.82
#